data_400d180c61382abdf2665634cea5abf3
#
_entry.id   400d180c61382abdf2665634cea5abf3
#
_cell.length_a   1.000
_cell.length_b   1.000
_cell.length_c   1.000
_cell.angle_alpha   90.00
_cell.angle_beta   90.00
_cell.angle_gamma   90.00
#
_symmetry.space_group_name_H-M   'P 1'
#
loop_
_entity.id
_entity.type
_entity.pdbx_description
1 polymer ?
#
loop_
_entity_poly.entity_id
_entity_poly.type
_entity_poly.pdbx_seq_one_letter_code
_entity_poly.pdbx_strand_id
1 'polypeptide(L)'
;MDLAGEHISLMDTTLRDGEQTQGVSFTPSEKMNIAKALLQRVGVDRLEIASARISQGEQEAVQNIADWASGQGFLDRVEVLGFCDHKRSVDWIFDSGARVLNLLTKGSENHCKNQLRKTLEEHAADIRLTVEYAQSRGLKVNIYLEDWSNGYRDKP
;
A
#
# COMPACT_ATOMS: atom_id res chain seq x y z
N MET A 1 24.07 18.11 -3.04
CA MET A 1 23.58 16.97 -3.84
C MET A 1 22.88 17.57 -5.02
N ASP A 2 23.42 17.41 -6.21
CA ASP A 2 22.80 17.92 -7.43
C ASP A 2 21.78 16.88 -7.89
N LEU A 3 20.49 17.21 -7.78
CA LEU A 3 19.37 16.34 -8.21
C LEU A 3 18.97 16.57 -9.67
N ALA A 4 19.77 17.31 -10.42
CA ALA A 4 19.51 17.57 -11.82
C ALA A 4 19.59 16.28 -12.65
N GLY A 5 18.43 15.76 -13.03
CA GLY A 5 18.29 14.53 -13.84
C GLY A 5 17.79 13.30 -13.08
N GLU A 6 17.56 13.36 -11.76
CA GLU A 6 16.91 12.27 -11.03
C GLU A 6 15.38 12.34 -11.21
N HIS A 7 14.78 11.22 -11.56
CA HIS A 7 13.32 11.11 -11.62
C HIS A 7 12.75 10.98 -10.20
N ILE A 8 11.87 11.92 -9.84
CA ILE A 8 11.14 11.88 -8.56
C ILE A 8 9.77 11.31 -8.82
N SER A 9 9.46 10.14 -8.22
CA SER A 9 8.15 9.52 -8.32
C SER A 9 7.18 10.12 -7.30
N LEU A 10 6.01 10.55 -7.77
CA LEU A 10 4.93 11.07 -6.94
C LEU A 10 3.90 9.98 -6.67
N MET A 11 3.60 9.76 -5.39
CA MET A 11 2.53 8.85 -4.96
C MET A 11 1.36 9.64 -4.39
N ASP A 12 0.16 9.35 -4.86
CA ASP A 12 -1.08 9.86 -4.29
C ASP A 12 -1.75 8.82 -3.39
N THR A 13 -2.22 9.24 -2.23
CA THR A 13 -2.90 8.39 -1.23
C THR A 13 -4.32 8.88 -0.89
N THR A 14 -4.89 9.75 -1.72
CA THR A 14 -6.23 10.31 -1.51
C THR A 14 -7.29 9.24 -1.26
N LEU A 15 -7.24 8.16 -2.04
CA LEU A 15 -8.24 7.08 -1.99
C LEU A 15 -8.05 6.10 -0.82
N ARG A 16 -6.94 6.17 -0.10
CA ARG A 16 -6.69 5.36 1.10
C ARG A 16 -6.56 6.24 2.33
N ASP A 17 -5.49 7.03 2.44
CA ASP A 17 -5.22 7.87 3.61
C ASP A 17 -6.15 9.07 3.67
N GLY A 18 -6.42 9.70 2.55
CA GLY A 18 -7.36 10.81 2.45
C GLY A 18 -8.78 10.43 2.87
N GLU A 19 -9.21 9.19 2.59
CA GLU A 19 -10.53 8.69 3.01
C GLU A 19 -10.63 8.44 4.53
N GLN A 20 -9.51 8.37 5.25
CA GLN A 20 -9.51 8.29 6.72
C GLN A 20 -9.85 9.63 7.40
N THR A 21 -9.97 10.70 6.63
CA THR A 21 -10.39 12.01 7.12
C THR A 21 -11.85 11.96 7.57
N GLN A 22 -12.14 12.52 8.74
CA GLN A 22 -13.50 12.55 9.28
C GLN A 22 -14.50 13.19 8.28
N GLY A 23 -15.58 12.47 7.97
CA GLY A 23 -16.62 12.93 7.05
C GLY A 23 -16.33 12.69 5.57
N VAL A 24 -15.20 12.05 5.25
CA VAL A 24 -14.87 11.62 3.88
C VAL A 24 -15.19 10.14 3.71
N SER A 25 -15.91 9.80 2.65
CA SER A 25 -16.16 8.43 2.24
C SER A 25 -16.44 8.40 0.75
N PHE A 26 -15.87 7.46 0.03
CA PHE A 26 -16.05 7.32 -1.41
C PHE A 26 -16.78 6.03 -1.75
N THR A 27 -17.74 6.12 -2.66
CA THR A 27 -18.32 4.95 -3.32
C THR A 27 -17.30 4.33 -4.29
N PRO A 28 -17.44 3.03 -4.67
CA PRO A 28 -16.56 2.42 -5.68
C PRO A 28 -16.50 3.19 -6.99
N SER A 29 -17.60 3.80 -7.43
CA SER A 29 -17.64 4.63 -8.64
C SER A 29 -16.89 5.95 -8.50
N GLU A 30 -16.94 6.59 -7.33
CA GLU A 30 -16.17 7.80 -7.05
C GLU A 30 -14.67 7.48 -6.98
N LYS A 31 -14.27 6.39 -6.30
CA LYS A 31 -12.88 5.91 -6.30
C LYS A 31 -12.37 5.68 -7.72
N MET A 32 -13.15 5.04 -8.58
CA MET A 32 -12.81 4.83 -9.98
C MET A 32 -12.59 6.15 -10.73
N ASN A 33 -13.49 7.12 -10.57
CA ASN A 33 -13.37 8.42 -11.25
C ASN A 33 -12.14 9.21 -10.78
N ILE A 34 -11.86 9.19 -9.48
CA ILE A 34 -10.67 9.83 -8.89
C ILE A 34 -9.40 9.12 -9.39
N ALA A 35 -9.35 7.79 -9.38
CA ALA A 35 -8.22 7.01 -9.88
C ALA A 35 -7.90 7.35 -11.34
N LYS A 36 -8.93 7.43 -12.21
CA LYS A 36 -8.77 7.85 -13.61
C LYS A 36 -8.21 9.26 -13.72
N ALA A 37 -8.72 10.20 -12.93
CA ALA A 37 -8.24 11.57 -12.95
C ALA A 37 -6.77 11.66 -12.53
N LEU A 38 -6.40 10.98 -11.46
CA LEU A 38 -5.03 10.99 -10.92
C LEU A 38 -4.03 10.35 -11.88
N LEU A 39 -4.35 9.17 -12.43
CA LEU A 39 -3.43 8.44 -13.30
C LEU A 39 -3.36 9.02 -14.72
N GLN A 40 -4.48 9.50 -15.30
CA GLN A 40 -4.52 9.94 -16.68
C GLN A 40 -4.32 11.44 -16.86
N ARG A 41 -4.86 12.28 -15.95
CA ARG A 41 -4.84 13.74 -16.11
C ARG A 41 -3.76 14.41 -15.27
N VAL A 42 -3.63 14.03 -14.00
CA VAL A 42 -2.57 14.56 -13.11
C VAL A 42 -1.25 13.87 -13.42
N GLY A 43 -1.27 12.57 -13.74
CA GLY A 43 -0.08 11.82 -14.14
C GLY A 43 0.78 11.39 -12.95
N VAL A 44 0.15 11.14 -11.77
CA VAL A 44 0.89 10.60 -10.61
C VAL A 44 1.55 9.27 -10.97
N ASP A 45 2.73 9.01 -10.48
CA ASP A 45 3.48 7.79 -10.78
C ASP A 45 2.91 6.56 -10.08
N ARG A 46 2.37 6.76 -8.87
CA ARG A 46 1.84 5.70 -8.00
C ARG A 46 0.55 6.17 -7.34
N LEU A 47 -0.39 5.25 -7.13
CA LEU A 47 -1.69 5.54 -6.54
C LEU A 47 -2.07 4.44 -5.53
N GLU A 48 -2.18 4.79 -4.26
CA GLU A 48 -2.70 3.88 -3.22
C GLU A 48 -4.22 4.03 -3.11
N ILE A 49 -4.95 2.94 -3.40
CA ILE A 49 -6.40 3.00 -3.63
C ILE A 49 -7.25 2.48 -2.47
N ALA A 50 -6.69 1.67 -1.59
CA ALA A 50 -7.43 1.02 -0.51
C ALA A 50 -6.50 0.40 0.53
N SER A 51 -7.08 0.00 1.68
CA SER A 51 -6.48 -0.94 2.62
C SER A 51 -7.12 -2.32 2.46
N ALA A 52 -6.29 -3.36 2.48
CA ALA A 52 -6.76 -4.73 2.39
C ALA A 52 -7.67 -5.11 3.57
N ARG A 53 -8.70 -5.92 3.31
CA ARG A 53 -9.56 -6.56 4.31
C ARG A 53 -10.43 -5.61 5.14
N ILE A 54 -10.72 -4.42 4.64
CA ILE A 54 -11.60 -3.45 5.33
C ILE A 54 -13.08 -3.82 5.13
N SER A 55 -13.53 -3.93 3.86
CA SER A 55 -14.92 -4.23 3.54
C SER A 55 -15.06 -4.88 2.16
N GLN A 56 -16.26 -5.40 1.87
CA GLN A 56 -16.59 -5.89 0.55
C GLN A 56 -16.62 -4.76 -0.49
N GLY A 57 -17.10 -3.57 -0.12
CA GLY A 57 -17.10 -2.40 -1.00
C GLY A 57 -15.69 -1.95 -1.39
N GLU A 58 -14.74 -2.03 -0.47
CA GLU A 58 -13.32 -1.78 -0.78
C GLU A 58 -12.78 -2.81 -1.78
N GLN A 59 -13.12 -4.08 -1.60
CA GLN A 59 -12.69 -5.14 -2.52
C GLN A 59 -13.23 -4.92 -3.93
N GLU A 60 -14.51 -4.56 -4.04
CA GLU A 60 -15.15 -4.23 -5.31
C GLU A 60 -14.49 -3.00 -5.98
N ALA A 61 -14.19 -1.96 -5.21
CA ALA A 61 -13.49 -0.80 -5.71
C ALA A 61 -12.09 -1.16 -6.26
N VAL A 62 -11.33 -1.99 -5.52
CA VAL A 62 -10.01 -2.45 -5.97
C VAL A 62 -10.12 -3.30 -7.24
N GLN A 63 -11.07 -4.24 -7.31
CA GLN A 63 -11.31 -5.06 -8.51
C GLN A 63 -11.58 -4.20 -9.74
N ASN A 64 -12.53 -3.27 -9.61
CA ASN A 64 -12.92 -2.39 -10.71
C ASN A 64 -11.74 -1.54 -11.20
N ILE A 65 -10.96 -0.95 -10.26
CA ILE A 65 -9.81 -0.11 -10.61
C ILE A 65 -8.68 -0.95 -11.21
N ALA A 66 -8.39 -2.14 -10.65
CA ALA A 66 -7.35 -3.03 -11.15
C ALA A 66 -7.66 -3.53 -12.58
N ASP A 67 -8.90 -3.92 -12.85
CA ASP A 67 -9.34 -4.35 -14.17
C ASP A 67 -9.20 -3.22 -15.21
N TRP A 68 -9.67 -2.02 -14.86
CA TRP A 68 -9.50 -0.86 -15.73
C TRP A 68 -8.01 -0.51 -15.93
N ALA A 69 -7.22 -0.47 -14.86
CA ALA A 69 -5.80 -0.14 -14.90
C ALA A 69 -4.99 -1.13 -15.74
N SER A 70 -5.36 -2.42 -15.67
CA SER A 70 -4.76 -3.48 -16.51
C SER A 70 -4.95 -3.19 -17.99
N GLY A 71 -6.15 -2.79 -18.41
CA GLY A 71 -6.46 -2.43 -19.80
C GLY A 71 -5.78 -1.14 -20.28
N GLN A 72 -5.29 -0.31 -19.35
CA GLN A 72 -4.62 0.97 -19.66
C GLN A 72 -3.09 0.93 -19.48
N GLY A 73 -2.53 -0.18 -19.03
CA GLY A 73 -1.10 -0.27 -18.72
C GLY A 73 -0.69 0.42 -17.41
N PHE A 74 -1.65 0.64 -16.49
CA PHE A 74 -1.40 1.30 -15.20
C PHE A 74 -1.39 0.34 -14.01
N LEU A 75 -1.55 -0.97 -14.22
CA LEU A 75 -1.70 -1.92 -13.11
C LEU A 75 -0.53 -1.88 -12.12
N ASP A 76 0.68 -1.68 -12.59
CA ASP A 76 1.90 -1.57 -11.77
C ASP A 76 2.00 -0.25 -10.97
N ARG A 77 1.08 0.68 -11.21
CA ARG A 77 1.00 1.98 -10.54
C ARG A 77 -0.13 2.03 -9.51
N VAL A 78 -0.98 0.99 -9.49
CA VAL A 78 -2.11 0.85 -8.55
C VAL A 78 -1.68 -0.04 -7.40
N GLU A 79 -1.73 0.51 -6.19
CA GLU A 79 -1.17 -0.09 -4.99
C GLU A 79 -2.23 -0.23 -3.89
N VAL A 80 -2.10 -1.25 -3.06
CA VAL A 80 -3.01 -1.52 -1.94
C VAL A 80 -2.22 -1.73 -0.66
N LEU A 81 -2.63 -1.05 0.42
CA LEU A 81 -2.05 -1.22 1.74
C LEU A 81 -2.42 -2.60 2.29
N GLY A 82 -1.44 -3.34 2.77
CA GLY A 82 -1.62 -4.60 3.47
C GLY A 82 -0.77 -4.68 4.74
N PHE A 83 -0.96 -5.75 5.48
CA PHE A 83 -0.40 -5.92 6.82
C PHE A 83 0.53 -7.12 6.90
N CYS A 84 1.41 -7.15 7.92
CA CYS A 84 2.28 -8.29 8.23
C CYS A 84 1.47 -9.43 8.86
N ASP A 85 0.54 -10.00 8.09
CA ASP A 85 -0.34 -11.09 8.48
C ASP A 85 -0.07 -12.38 7.67
N HIS A 86 1.13 -12.47 7.14
CA HIS A 86 1.70 -13.54 6.32
C HIS A 86 1.00 -13.70 4.97
N LYS A 87 -0.26 -14.13 4.95
CA LYS A 87 -0.97 -14.50 3.72
C LYS A 87 -2.24 -13.71 3.46
N ARG A 88 -2.96 -13.33 4.51
CA ARG A 88 -4.34 -12.83 4.38
C ARG A 88 -4.46 -11.56 3.55
N SER A 89 -3.61 -10.57 3.82
CA SER A 89 -3.57 -9.33 3.02
C SER A 89 -3.08 -9.60 1.61
N VAL A 90 -2.07 -10.47 1.46
CA VAL A 90 -1.52 -10.86 0.16
C VAL A 90 -2.58 -11.53 -0.72
N ASP A 91 -3.27 -12.55 -0.19
CA ASP A 91 -4.31 -13.26 -0.92
C ASP A 91 -5.46 -12.31 -1.30
N TRP A 92 -5.92 -11.47 -0.37
CA TRP A 92 -6.97 -10.50 -0.64
C TRP A 92 -6.60 -9.53 -1.77
N ILE A 93 -5.35 -9.01 -1.76
CA ILE A 93 -4.84 -8.10 -2.81
C ILE A 93 -4.74 -8.82 -4.15
N PHE A 94 -4.19 -10.03 -4.16
CA PHE A 94 -4.06 -10.83 -5.36
C PHE A 94 -5.42 -11.17 -5.98
N ASP A 95 -6.36 -11.63 -5.15
CA ASP A 95 -7.72 -12.03 -5.58
C ASP A 95 -8.55 -10.81 -6.05
N SER A 96 -8.23 -9.61 -5.56
CA SER A 96 -8.81 -8.35 -6.04
C SER A 96 -8.19 -7.83 -7.35
N GLY A 97 -7.28 -8.56 -7.97
CA GLY A 97 -6.66 -8.19 -9.24
C GLY A 97 -5.48 -7.22 -9.14
N ALA A 98 -5.22 -6.60 -7.98
CA ALA A 98 -4.05 -5.74 -7.78
C ALA A 98 -2.73 -6.53 -7.76
N ARG A 99 -1.63 -5.87 -8.07
CA ARG A 99 -0.31 -6.51 -8.19
C ARG A 99 0.80 -5.81 -7.40
N VAL A 100 0.46 -4.79 -6.64
CA VAL A 100 1.43 -4.06 -5.79
C VAL A 100 0.89 -3.98 -4.37
N LEU A 101 1.65 -4.55 -3.44
CA LEU A 101 1.41 -4.50 -2.00
C LEU A 101 2.25 -3.40 -1.38
N ASN A 102 1.61 -2.44 -0.68
CA ASN A 102 2.27 -1.57 0.27
C ASN A 102 2.19 -2.22 1.65
N LEU A 103 3.26 -2.84 2.08
CA LEU A 103 3.31 -3.56 3.35
C LEU A 103 3.55 -2.60 4.50
N LEU A 104 2.53 -2.38 5.33
CA LEU A 104 2.64 -1.57 6.53
C LEU A 104 3.42 -2.31 7.60
N THR A 105 4.56 -1.76 7.97
CA THR A 105 5.46 -2.29 9.00
C THR A 105 5.76 -1.23 10.06
N LYS A 106 6.45 -1.59 11.12
CA LYS A 106 6.91 -0.69 12.16
C LYS A 106 8.41 -0.46 12.04
N GLY A 107 8.82 0.80 11.99
CA GLY A 107 10.21 1.23 11.87
C GLY A 107 10.89 1.58 13.20
N SER A 108 10.21 1.37 14.35
CA SER A 108 10.78 1.63 15.67
C SER A 108 10.54 0.49 16.65
N GLU A 109 11.47 0.28 17.57
CA GLU A 109 11.30 -0.67 18.68
C GLU A 109 10.10 -0.32 19.56
N ASN A 110 9.86 0.98 19.77
CA ASN A 110 8.72 1.47 20.52
C ASN A 110 7.38 1.00 19.94
N HIS A 111 7.18 1.14 18.61
CA HIS A 111 5.96 0.65 17.95
C HIS A 111 5.89 -0.87 17.90
N CYS A 112 7.00 -1.57 17.66
CA CYS A 112 7.02 -3.03 17.73
C CYS A 112 6.57 -3.55 19.09
N LYS A 113 7.13 -3.00 20.17
CA LYS A 113 6.84 -3.41 21.55
C LYS A 113 5.41 -3.03 21.98
N ASN A 114 5.00 -1.78 21.77
CA ASN A 114 3.78 -1.23 22.37
C ASN A 114 2.52 -1.47 21.51
N GLN A 115 2.66 -1.53 20.19
CA GLN A 115 1.53 -1.76 19.29
C GLN A 115 1.42 -3.22 18.85
N LEU A 116 2.54 -3.87 18.51
CA LEU A 116 2.55 -5.25 18.03
C LEU A 116 2.79 -6.27 19.16
N ARG A 117 3.35 -5.85 20.30
CA ARG A 117 3.81 -6.73 21.39
C ARG A 117 4.85 -7.75 20.91
N LYS A 118 5.76 -7.32 20.04
CA LYS A 118 6.81 -8.12 19.41
C LYS A 118 8.17 -7.48 19.60
N THR A 119 9.22 -8.30 19.52
CA THR A 119 10.58 -7.80 19.35
C THR A 119 10.82 -7.33 17.91
N LEU A 120 11.93 -6.64 17.67
CA LEU A 120 12.33 -6.25 16.31
C LEU A 120 12.59 -7.49 15.43
N GLU A 121 13.21 -8.53 16.00
CA GLU A 121 13.55 -9.78 15.32
C GLU A 121 12.29 -10.54 14.91
N GLU A 122 11.30 -10.64 15.80
CA GLU A 122 10.01 -11.26 15.51
C GLU A 122 9.27 -10.51 14.41
N HIS A 123 9.25 -9.17 14.47
CA HIS A 123 8.63 -8.35 13.43
C HIS A 123 9.35 -8.46 12.09
N ALA A 124 10.70 -8.47 12.10
CA ALA A 124 11.48 -8.69 10.89
C ALA A 124 11.22 -10.08 10.24
N ALA A 125 11.01 -11.11 11.08
CA ALA A 125 10.62 -12.43 10.58
C ALA A 125 9.24 -12.42 9.92
N ASP A 126 8.25 -11.74 10.51
CA ASP A 126 6.91 -11.59 9.91
C ASP A 126 6.95 -10.83 8.59
N ILE A 127 7.76 -9.76 8.53
CA ILE A 127 7.97 -9.00 7.28
C ILE A 127 8.52 -9.93 6.20
N ARG A 128 9.59 -10.68 6.52
CA ARG A 128 10.21 -11.60 5.58
C ARG A 128 9.22 -12.63 5.04
N LEU A 129 8.49 -13.31 5.92
CA LEU A 129 7.49 -14.31 5.53
C LEU A 129 6.40 -13.73 4.63
N THR A 130 5.93 -12.50 4.95
CA THR A 130 4.90 -11.83 4.15
C THR A 130 5.44 -11.43 2.78
N VAL A 131 6.66 -10.90 2.72
CA VAL A 131 7.31 -10.51 1.45
C VAL A 131 7.58 -11.72 0.56
N GLU A 132 8.16 -12.80 1.10
CA GLU A 132 8.43 -14.04 0.37
C GLU A 132 7.13 -14.62 -0.21
N TYR A 133 6.07 -14.63 0.58
CA TYR A 133 4.77 -15.10 0.11
C TYR A 133 4.20 -14.19 -0.99
N ALA A 134 4.23 -12.87 -0.81
CA ALA A 134 3.76 -11.92 -1.82
C ALA A 134 4.51 -12.09 -3.14
N GLN A 135 5.83 -12.20 -3.09
CA GLN A 135 6.66 -12.44 -4.27
C GLN A 135 6.36 -13.79 -4.94
N SER A 136 6.11 -14.85 -4.17
CA SER A 136 5.71 -16.15 -4.71
C SER A 136 4.36 -16.11 -5.44
N ARG A 137 3.49 -15.14 -5.09
CA ARG A 137 2.22 -14.86 -5.77
C ARG A 137 2.37 -13.88 -6.94
N GLY A 138 3.58 -13.39 -7.22
CA GLY A 138 3.85 -12.45 -8.30
C GLY A 138 3.50 -10.99 -7.98
N LEU A 139 3.35 -10.62 -6.69
CA LEU A 139 3.15 -9.23 -6.29
C LEU A 139 4.49 -8.52 -6.16
N LYS A 140 4.51 -7.24 -6.56
CA LYS A 140 5.54 -6.29 -6.16
C LYS A 140 5.27 -5.84 -4.73
N VAL A 141 6.32 -5.54 -3.97
CA VAL A 141 6.19 -5.13 -2.55
C VAL A 141 6.96 -3.84 -2.32
N ASN A 142 6.27 -2.85 -1.77
CA ASN A 142 6.85 -1.68 -1.13
C ASN A 142 6.72 -1.84 0.38
N ILE A 143 7.69 -1.37 1.16
CA ILE A 143 7.66 -1.46 2.62
C ILE A 143 7.52 -0.05 3.19
N TYR A 144 6.49 0.16 4.01
CA TYR A 144 6.29 1.35 4.82
C TYR A 144 6.82 1.10 6.23
N LEU A 145 7.79 1.90 6.65
CA LEU A 145 8.36 1.86 7.99
C LEU A 145 7.73 2.95 8.86
N GLU A 146 6.56 2.66 9.44
CA GLU A 146 5.87 3.59 10.32
C GLU A 146 6.74 3.90 11.55
N ASP A 147 6.83 5.19 11.91
CA ASP A 147 7.68 5.70 13.00
C ASP A 147 9.20 5.55 12.75
N TRP A 148 9.61 5.44 11.47
CA TRP A 148 11.02 5.26 11.11
C TRP A 148 11.93 6.34 11.66
N SER A 149 11.50 7.61 11.62
CA SER A 149 12.34 8.74 12.08
C SER A 149 12.71 8.63 13.56
N ASN A 150 11.80 8.16 14.41
CA ASN A 150 12.07 7.88 15.79
C ASN A 150 12.95 6.63 15.93
N GLY A 151 12.64 5.58 15.19
CA GLY A 151 13.44 4.35 15.20
C GLY A 151 14.91 4.60 14.82
N TYR A 152 15.14 5.36 13.75
CA TYR A 152 16.50 5.74 13.32
C TYR A 152 17.22 6.61 14.36
N ARG A 153 16.51 7.54 15.03
CA ARG A 153 17.11 8.40 16.06
C ARG A 153 17.48 7.61 17.32
N ASP A 154 16.67 6.62 17.68
CA ASP A 154 16.87 5.83 18.90
C ASP A 154 17.91 4.72 18.71
N LYS A 155 17.98 4.16 17.50
CA LYS A 155 18.93 3.09 17.11
C LYS A 155 19.29 3.25 15.62
N PRO A 156 20.26 4.12 15.28
CA PRO A 156 20.68 4.39 13.91
C PRO A 156 21.39 3.18 13.26
#